data_ac4bd58fa5279bb39c95570b950a7c02
#
_entry.id   ac4bd58fa5279bb39c95570b950a7c02
#
_cell.length_a   1.000
_cell.length_b   1.000
_cell.length_c   1.000
_cell.angle_alpha   90.00
_cell.angle_beta   90.00
_cell.angle_gamma   90.00
#
_symmetry.space_group_name_H-M   'P 1'
#
loop_
_entity.id
_entity.type
_entity.pdbx_description
1 polymer ?
#
loop_
_entity_poly.entity_id
_entity_poly.type
_entity_poly.pdbx_seq_one_letter_code
_entity_poly.pdbx_strand_id
1 'polypeptide(L)'
;ALRKHSFEGPDLYADGFDALVLAQTVHFAASSQIFTTPFLWATKVLDLYYDCNHPAVSHCIDDVVPLLESQLFPYTYEFDDATMVVRTSISMQEIQPLYHASKEVQSQFNRLTSTIQPVDDDPNGVLTMVIYGSRAEYQAYQGFLYGLSTSNGGIYIEPWGTFFTYQRTPQESIYTLEELFRHEYVHYLVARHLIEGMW
;
A
#
# COMPACT_ATOMS: atom_id res chain seq x y z
N ALA A 1 8.70 7.09 7.78
CA ALA A 1 9.08 6.67 9.14
C ALA A 1 7.94 7.06 10.10
N LEU A 2 7.01 6.12 10.35
CA LEU A 2 5.97 6.28 11.35
C LEU A 2 6.64 6.40 12.72
N ARG A 3 6.50 7.57 13.36
CA ARG A 3 6.96 7.80 14.74
C ARG A 3 6.27 6.79 15.66
N LYS A 4 7.04 5.97 16.36
CA LYS A 4 6.60 5.29 17.57
C LYS A 4 6.09 6.37 18.55
N HIS A 5 4.80 6.48 18.72
CA HIS A 5 4.24 7.22 19.83
C HIS A 5 4.44 6.37 21.07
N SER A 6 5.40 6.77 21.92
CA SER A 6 5.46 6.31 23.30
C SER A 6 4.16 6.77 23.99
N PHE A 7 3.25 5.85 24.21
CA PHE A 7 2.11 6.06 25.08
C PHE A 7 2.63 5.96 26.53
N GLU A 8 2.97 7.08 27.12
CA GLU A 8 3.09 7.18 28.57
C GLU A 8 1.67 7.21 29.15
N GLY A 9 1.03 6.03 29.20
CA GLY A 9 -0.17 5.82 30.00
C GLY A 9 0.24 5.57 31.46
N PRO A 10 -0.62 5.93 32.44
CA PRO A 10 -0.33 5.63 33.83
C PRO A 10 -0.18 4.13 34.06
N ASP A 11 0.71 3.75 34.98
CA ASP A 11 1.03 2.41 35.50
C ASP A 11 -0.21 1.61 35.99
N LEU A 12 -1.18 1.35 35.13
CA LEU A 12 -2.45 0.70 35.48
C LEU A 12 -2.44 -0.81 35.30
N TYR A 13 -1.39 -1.38 34.76
CA TYR A 13 -1.31 -2.82 34.52
C TYR A 13 -0.11 -3.40 35.28
N ALA A 14 -0.43 -4.07 36.37
CA ALA A 14 0.53 -4.87 37.10
C ALA A 14 1.20 -5.87 36.15
N ASP A 15 2.50 -6.12 36.34
CA ASP A 15 3.39 -6.96 35.53
C ASP A 15 2.80 -8.31 35.06
N GLY A 16 1.78 -8.83 35.75
CA GLY A 16 1.10 -10.08 35.41
C GLY A 16 0.10 -10.00 34.26
N PHE A 17 -0.54 -8.85 34.02
CA PHE A 17 -1.50 -8.70 32.91
C PHE A 17 -0.77 -8.61 31.57
N ASP A 18 0.27 -7.82 31.49
CA ASP A 18 1.09 -7.67 30.28
C ASP A 18 1.73 -9.00 29.88
N ALA A 19 2.25 -9.77 30.84
CA ALA A 19 2.78 -11.09 30.58
C ALA A 19 1.74 -12.07 30.06
N LEU A 20 0.49 -12.00 30.52
CA LEU A 20 -0.62 -12.83 30.05
C LEU A 20 -1.03 -12.42 28.62
N VAL A 21 -1.16 -11.12 28.35
CA VAL A 21 -1.50 -10.60 27.02
C VAL A 21 -0.42 -10.97 26.02
N LEU A 22 0.86 -10.80 26.38
CA LEU A 22 1.98 -11.23 25.54
C LEU A 22 1.90 -12.72 25.24
N ALA A 23 1.78 -13.57 26.27
CA ALA A 23 1.71 -15.02 26.09
C ALA A 23 0.55 -15.46 25.21
N GLN A 24 -0.63 -14.87 25.37
CA GLN A 24 -1.79 -15.16 24.51
C GLN A 24 -1.58 -14.68 23.08
N THR A 25 -1.02 -13.49 22.87
CA THR A 25 -0.77 -12.93 21.55
C THR A 25 0.29 -13.75 20.79
N VAL A 26 1.38 -14.12 21.47
CA VAL A 26 2.43 -15.00 20.92
C VAL A 26 1.86 -16.38 20.57
N HIS A 27 1.05 -16.97 21.47
CA HIS A 27 0.40 -18.25 21.19
C HIS A 27 -0.53 -18.15 19.99
N PHE A 28 -1.28 -17.08 19.87
CA PHE A 28 -2.20 -16.84 18.76
C PHE A 28 -1.46 -16.65 17.43
N ALA A 29 -0.37 -15.89 17.42
CA ALA A 29 0.50 -15.74 16.26
C ALA A 29 1.09 -17.10 15.83
N ALA A 30 1.64 -17.87 16.80
CA ALA A 30 2.28 -19.17 16.53
C ALA A 30 1.28 -20.26 16.08
N SER A 31 0.03 -20.20 16.54
CA SER A 31 -1.02 -21.16 16.18
C SER A 31 -1.80 -20.83 14.92
N SER A 32 -1.68 -19.60 14.43
CA SER A 32 -2.37 -19.13 13.22
C SER A 32 -1.55 -19.46 11.99
N GLN A 33 -2.23 -19.75 10.88
CA GLN A 33 -1.55 -19.89 9.60
C GLN A 33 -0.94 -18.52 9.20
N ILE A 34 0.29 -18.54 8.71
CA ILE A 34 1.02 -17.35 8.28
C ILE A 34 0.23 -16.57 7.23
N PHE A 35 0.25 -15.24 7.35
CA PHE A 35 -0.49 -14.27 6.52
C PHE A 35 -2.01 -14.30 6.60
N THR A 36 -2.59 -15.11 7.48
CA THR A 36 -4.03 -14.98 7.77
C THR A 36 -4.31 -13.72 8.60
N THR A 37 -5.53 -13.20 8.53
CA THR A 37 -5.93 -12.02 9.30
C THR A 37 -5.61 -12.15 10.80
N PRO A 38 -5.88 -13.27 11.48
CA PRO A 38 -5.49 -13.45 12.89
C PRO A 38 -3.98 -13.33 13.13
N PHE A 39 -3.16 -13.95 12.26
CA PHE A 39 -1.71 -13.86 12.31
C PHE A 39 -1.23 -12.41 12.18
N LEU A 40 -1.71 -11.70 11.17
CA LEU A 40 -1.32 -10.31 10.92
C LEU A 40 -1.71 -9.36 12.05
N TRP A 41 -2.90 -9.52 12.62
CA TRP A 41 -3.32 -8.74 13.78
C TRP A 41 -2.47 -9.02 15.01
N ALA A 42 -2.15 -10.29 15.27
CA ALA A 42 -1.25 -10.65 16.38
C ALA A 42 0.14 -10.04 16.19
N THR A 43 0.70 -10.13 14.97
CA THR A 43 1.99 -9.50 14.63
C THR A 43 1.96 -7.98 14.87
N LYS A 44 0.87 -7.31 14.47
CA LYS A 44 0.72 -5.87 14.68
C LYS A 44 0.59 -5.49 16.15
N VAL A 45 -0.10 -6.29 16.96
CA VAL A 45 -0.18 -6.10 18.41
C VAL A 45 1.20 -6.27 19.04
N LEU A 46 1.96 -7.29 18.63
CA LEU A 46 3.33 -7.50 19.13
C LEU A 46 4.24 -6.30 18.78
N ASP A 47 4.14 -5.76 17.58
CA ASP A 47 4.90 -4.57 17.15
C ASP A 47 4.54 -3.30 17.95
N LEU A 48 3.26 -3.11 18.27
CA LEU A 48 2.76 -1.92 18.96
C LEU A 48 3.12 -1.89 20.45
N TYR A 49 3.10 -3.05 21.12
CA TYR A 49 3.18 -3.14 22.56
C TYR A 49 4.44 -3.84 23.08
N TYR A 50 5.17 -4.55 22.23
CA TYR A 50 6.33 -5.33 22.62
C TYR A 50 7.53 -5.05 21.71
N ASP A 51 8.73 -5.30 22.21
CA ASP A 51 9.94 -5.20 21.42
C ASP A 51 10.11 -6.46 20.56
N CYS A 52 10.38 -6.29 19.28
CA CYS A 52 10.75 -7.37 18.36
C CYS A 52 11.93 -8.22 18.84
N ASN A 53 12.81 -7.65 19.69
CA ASN A 53 13.91 -8.38 20.30
C ASN A 53 13.49 -9.25 21.50
N HIS A 54 12.23 -9.21 21.93
CA HIS A 54 11.77 -10.02 23.03
C HIS A 54 11.81 -11.51 22.64
N PRO A 55 12.41 -12.40 23.45
CA PRO A 55 12.63 -13.81 23.09
C PRO A 55 11.38 -14.62 22.75
N ALA A 56 10.20 -14.16 23.22
CA ALA A 56 8.91 -14.80 22.92
C ALA A 56 8.33 -14.37 21.57
N VAL A 57 8.83 -13.29 20.95
CA VAL A 57 8.33 -12.78 19.66
C VAL A 57 9.06 -13.50 18.52
N SER A 58 8.37 -14.45 17.89
CA SER A 58 8.92 -15.25 16.79
C SER A 58 8.73 -14.62 15.41
N HIS A 59 7.81 -13.65 15.29
CA HIS A 59 7.47 -12.98 14.03
C HIS A 59 7.36 -11.48 14.26
N CYS A 60 8.39 -10.77 13.85
CA CYS A 60 8.40 -9.30 13.87
C CYS A 60 7.72 -8.74 12.61
N ILE A 61 7.10 -7.58 12.72
CA ILE A 61 6.47 -6.90 11.57
C ILE A 61 7.51 -6.59 10.49
N ASP A 62 8.72 -6.22 10.87
CA ASP A 62 9.81 -5.92 9.95
C ASP A 62 10.25 -7.14 9.11
N ASP A 63 10.01 -8.36 9.60
CA ASP A 63 10.25 -9.59 8.84
C ASP A 63 9.01 -10.02 8.05
N VAL A 64 7.83 -9.82 8.62
CA VAL A 64 6.55 -10.26 8.03
C VAL A 64 6.17 -9.40 6.83
N VAL A 65 6.33 -8.08 6.89
CA VAL A 65 5.93 -7.16 5.81
C VAL A 65 6.67 -7.45 4.50
N PRO A 66 8.01 -7.54 4.46
CA PRO A 66 8.72 -7.84 3.21
C PRO A 66 8.35 -9.20 2.60
N LEU A 67 8.11 -10.22 3.44
CA LEU A 67 7.69 -11.54 2.97
C LEU A 67 6.29 -11.50 2.37
N LEU A 68 5.35 -10.82 3.04
CA LEU A 68 3.99 -10.65 2.54
C LEU A 68 3.98 -9.86 1.23
N GLU A 69 4.72 -8.75 1.16
CA GLU A 69 4.84 -7.95 -0.06
C GLU A 69 5.43 -8.76 -1.22
N SER A 70 6.46 -9.57 -0.97
CA SER A 70 7.05 -10.41 -2.00
C SER A 70 6.10 -11.47 -2.55
N GLN A 71 5.17 -11.95 -1.72
CA GLN A 71 4.12 -12.89 -2.12
C GLN A 71 3.00 -12.21 -2.91
N LEU A 72 2.58 -11.01 -2.47
CA LEU A 72 1.49 -10.26 -3.12
C LEU A 72 1.94 -9.59 -4.41
N PHE A 73 3.19 -9.13 -4.46
CA PHE A 73 3.74 -8.36 -5.58
C PHE A 73 5.06 -8.97 -6.10
N PRO A 74 5.01 -10.21 -6.63
CA PRO A 74 6.21 -10.92 -7.10
C PRO A 74 6.86 -10.28 -8.33
N TYR A 75 6.12 -9.42 -9.04
CA TYR A 75 6.63 -8.71 -10.21
C TYR A 75 6.77 -7.22 -9.94
N THR A 76 7.87 -6.66 -10.43
CA THR A 76 8.08 -5.22 -10.54
C THR A 76 8.36 -4.89 -12.00
N TYR A 77 7.55 -4.01 -12.57
CA TYR A 77 7.70 -3.55 -13.95
C TYR A 77 8.04 -2.06 -13.93
N GLU A 78 9.05 -1.69 -14.70
CA GLU A 78 9.53 -0.33 -14.80
C GLU A 78 9.32 0.20 -16.23
N PHE A 79 8.85 1.43 -16.34
CA PHE A 79 8.61 2.13 -17.59
C PHE A 79 9.25 3.52 -17.51
N ASP A 80 9.66 4.07 -18.68
CA ASP A 80 10.22 5.41 -18.83
C ASP A 80 11.40 5.70 -17.88
N ASP A 81 12.43 4.88 -17.95
CA ASP A 81 13.60 4.99 -17.07
C ASP A 81 13.21 5.03 -15.57
N ALA A 82 12.28 4.14 -15.19
CA ALA A 82 11.74 3.98 -13.83
C ALA A 82 10.99 5.20 -13.28
N THR A 83 10.45 6.07 -14.13
CA THR A 83 9.52 7.14 -13.67
C THR A 83 8.10 6.62 -13.44
N MET A 84 7.78 5.42 -13.93
CA MET A 84 6.59 4.65 -13.55
C MET A 84 7.01 3.23 -13.15
N VAL A 85 6.69 2.85 -11.92
CA VAL A 85 7.01 1.54 -11.34
C VAL A 85 5.71 0.84 -10.95
N VAL A 86 5.51 -0.40 -11.38
CA VAL A 86 4.32 -1.20 -11.07
C VAL A 86 4.73 -2.44 -10.29
N ARG A 87 4.21 -2.57 -9.07
CA ARG A 87 4.38 -3.75 -8.18
C ARG A 87 3.08 -4.55 -8.16
N THR A 88 3.12 -5.83 -8.56
CA THR A 88 1.89 -6.61 -8.76
C THR A 88 2.15 -8.11 -8.88
N SER A 89 1.09 -8.92 -8.81
CA SER A 89 1.08 -10.32 -9.25
C SER A 89 0.54 -10.50 -10.69
N ILE A 90 0.10 -9.42 -11.33
CA ILE A 90 -0.51 -9.43 -12.66
C ILE A 90 0.57 -9.49 -13.73
N SER A 91 0.30 -10.16 -14.84
CA SER A 91 1.27 -10.32 -15.92
C SER A 91 1.60 -8.99 -16.63
N MET A 92 2.81 -8.88 -17.19
CA MET A 92 3.21 -7.74 -18.02
C MET A 92 2.22 -7.49 -19.16
N GLN A 93 1.66 -8.53 -19.75
CA GLN A 93 0.70 -8.42 -20.85
C GLN A 93 -0.57 -7.65 -20.45
N GLU A 94 -0.99 -7.77 -19.20
CA GLU A 94 -2.15 -7.06 -18.64
C GLU A 94 -1.80 -5.66 -18.13
N ILE A 95 -0.55 -5.44 -17.72
CA ILE A 95 -0.07 -4.14 -17.23
C ILE A 95 0.30 -3.19 -18.36
N GLN A 96 0.83 -3.70 -19.47
CA GLN A 96 1.27 -2.86 -20.59
C GLN A 96 0.17 -1.93 -21.16
N PRO A 97 -1.11 -2.33 -21.26
CA PRO A 97 -2.19 -1.41 -21.64
C PRO A 97 -2.33 -0.20 -20.71
N LEU A 98 -2.09 -0.37 -19.39
CA LEU A 98 -2.15 0.74 -18.43
C LEU A 98 -1.04 1.76 -18.69
N TYR A 99 0.15 1.29 -19.02
CA TYR A 99 1.24 2.19 -19.43
C TYR A 99 0.86 3.00 -20.69
N HIS A 100 0.27 2.39 -21.70
CA HIS A 100 -0.19 3.11 -22.89
C HIS A 100 -1.31 4.10 -22.55
N ALA A 101 -2.23 3.72 -21.68
CA ALA A 101 -3.29 4.59 -21.19
C ALA A 101 -2.73 5.83 -20.47
N SER A 102 -1.66 5.69 -19.67
CA SER A 102 -1.00 6.84 -19.04
C SER A 102 -0.47 7.84 -20.06
N LYS A 103 0.13 7.37 -21.16
CA LYS A 103 0.65 8.24 -22.22
C LYS A 103 -0.45 9.01 -22.95
N GLU A 104 -1.59 8.38 -23.17
CA GLU A 104 -2.76 9.05 -23.77
C GLU A 104 -3.30 10.14 -22.84
N VAL A 105 -3.49 9.83 -21.54
CA VAL A 105 -3.96 10.78 -20.53
C VAL A 105 -2.98 11.94 -20.39
N GLN A 106 -1.68 11.66 -20.28
CA GLN A 106 -0.64 12.69 -20.17
C GLN A 106 -0.62 13.61 -21.40
N SER A 107 -0.76 13.06 -22.60
CA SER A 107 -0.82 13.85 -23.83
C SER A 107 -2.03 14.78 -23.85
N GLN A 108 -3.20 14.31 -23.42
CA GLN A 108 -4.40 15.15 -23.31
C GLN A 108 -4.26 16.21 -22.23
N PHE A 109 -3.75 15.85 -21.07
CA PHE A 109 -3.51 16.76 -19.94
C PHE A 109 -2.59 17.90 -20.36
N ASN A 110 -1.43 17.60 -20.95
CA ASN A 110 -0.46 18.59 -21.40
C ASN A 110 -1.05 19.56 -22.46
N ARG A 111 -1.91 19.06 -23.34
CA ARG A 111 -2.60 19.89 -24.32
C ARG A 111 -3.62 20.84 -23.70
N LEU A 112 -4.32 20.41 -22.63
CA LEU A 112 -5.34 21.20 -21.96
C LEU A 112 -4.71 22.25 -21.03
N THR A 113 -3.66 21.89 -20.32
CA THR A 113 -3.01 22.77 -19.31
C THR A 113 -1.90 23.62 -19.90
N SER A 114 -1.40 23.26 -21.10
CA SER A 114 -0.24 23.90 -21.74
C SER A 114 1.03 23.87 -20.87
N THR A 115 1.12 22.95 -19.90
CA THR A 115 2.28 22.75 -19.04
C THR A 115 2.82 21.33 -19.16
N ILE A 116 4.14 21.20 -19.13
CA ILE A 116 4.88 19.92 -19.10
C ILE A 116 5.92 19.91 -17.98
N GLN A 117 6.10 21.04 -17.30
CA GLN A 117 7.05 21.15 -16.20
C GLN A 117 6.37 20.79 -14.90
N PRO A 118 7.02 20.05 -13.99
CA PRO A 118 6.54 19.86 -12.64
C PRO A 118 6.46 21.21 -11.90
N VAL A 119 5.65 21.26 -10.84
CA VAL A 119 5.68 22.35 -9.87
C VAL A 119 7.04 22.40 -9.18
N ASP A 120 7.40 23.57 -8.65
CA ASP A 120 8.66 23.73 -7.92
C ASP A 120 8.70 22.79 -6.72
N ASP A 121 9.84 22.11 -6.53
CA ASP A 121 10.08 21.15 -5.44
C ASP A 121 9.16 19.90 -5.46
N ASP A 122 8.59 19.52 -6.61
CA ASP A 122 7.78 18.30 -6.76
C ASP A 122 8.51 17.05 -6.25
N PRO A 123 8.02 16.39 -5.19
CA PRO A 123 8.64 15.18 -4.64
C PRO A 123 8.29 13.93 -5.47
N ASN A 124 7.31 14.01 -6.37
CA ASN A 124 6.67 12.87 -7.03
C ASN A 124 7.23 12.63 -8.45
N GLY A 125 8.55 12.65 -8.59
CA GLY A 125 9.21 12.33 -9.86
C GLY A 125 8.94 10.92 -10.39
N VAL A 126 8.54 10.00 -9.51
CA VAL A 126 8.19 8.61 -9.82
C VAL A 126 6.76 8.33 -9.38
N LEU A 127 5.95 7.76 -10.28
CA LEU A 127 4.67 7.16 -9.93
C LEU A 127 4.87 5.69 -9.62
N THR A 128 4.56 5.27 -8.39
CA THR A 128 4.47 3.86 -8.02
C THR A 128 3.01 3.40 -8.10
N MET A 129 2.78 2.24 -8.71
CA MET A 129 1.48 1.57 -8.73
C MET A 129 1.59 0.25 -7.97
N VAL A 130 0.75 0.07 -6.96
CA VAL A 130 0.62 -1.19 -6.20
C VAL A 130 -0.72 -1.81 -6.57
N ILE A 131 -0.68 -2.88 -7.36
CA ILE A 131 -1.90 -3.51 -7.90
C ILE A 131 -2.01 -4.93 -7.35
N TYR A 132 -2.97 -5.14 -6.44
CA TYR A 132 -3.29 -6.46 -5.91
C TYR A 132 -3.92 -7.36 -6.98
N GLY A 133 -3.68 -8.66 -6.89
CA GLY A 133 -4.24 -9.64 -7.83
C GLY A 133 -5.76 -9.80 -7.72
N SER A 134 -6.36 -9.38 -6.59
CA SER A 134 -7.80 -9.45 -6.37
C SER A 134 -8.29 -8.43 -5.36
N ARG A 135 -9.62 -8.17 -5.38
CA ARG A 135 -10.29 -7.36 -4.35
C ARG A 135 -10.13 -7.96 -2.95
N ALA A 136 -10.15 -9.28 -2.84
CA ALA A 136 -10.01 -9.97 -1.56
C ALA A 136 -8.63 -9.70 -0.93
N GLU A 137 -7.56 -9.76 -1.72
CA GLU A 137 -6.21 -9.39 -1.26
C GLU A 137 -6.12 -7.93 -0.86
N TYR A 138 -6.65 -7.02 -1.68
CA TYR A 138 -6.70 -5.59 -1.37
C TYR A 138 -7.38 -5.34 -0.01
N GLN A 139 -8.55 -5.94 0.23
CA GLN A 139 -9.29 -5.80 1.47
C GLN A 139 -8.60 -6.45 2.67
N ALA A 140 -7.91 -7.57 2.47
CA ALA A 140 -7.24 -8.29 3.54
C ALA A 140 -5.94 -7.61 4.00
N TYR A 141 -5.16 -7.03 3.06
CA TYR A 141 -3.77 -6.68 3.33
C TYR A 141 -3.47 -5.18 3.28
N GLN A 142 -4.24 -4.37 2.55
CA GLN A 142 -3.98 -2.94 2.40
C GLN A 142 -3.91 -2.19 3.75
N GLY A 143 -4.85 -2.46 4.65
CA GLY A 143 -4.89 -1.86 5.98
C GLY A 143 -3.71 -2.28 6.86
N PHE A 144 -3.25 -3.52 6.73
CA PHE A 144 -2.10 -4.04 7.46
C PHE A 144 -0.79 -3.44 6.94
N LEU A 145 -0.56 -3.50 5.62
CA LEU A 145 0.69 -3.06 4.99
C LEU A 145 0.88 -1.54 5.02
N TYR A 146 -0.18 -0.79 4.72
CA TYR A 146 -0.07 0.65 4.47
C TYR A 146 -0.94 1.52 5.38
N GLY A 147 -1.77 0.93 6.24
CA GLY A 147 -2.69 1.68 7.11
C GLY A 147 -3.84 2.37 6.36
N LEU A 148 -4.10 1.99 5.11
CA LEU A 148 -5.08 2.64 4.24
C LEU A 148 -6.42 1.92 4.25
N SER A 149 -7.51 2.69 4.10
CA SER A 149 -8.87 2.15 3.96
C SER A 149 -9.04 1.38 2.64
N THR A 150 -9.90 0.37 2.67
CA THR A 150 -10.29 -0.44 1.51
C THR A 150 -11.75 -0.23 1.09
N SER A 151 -12.38 0.83 1.59
CA SER A 151 -13.77 1.17 1.25
C SER A 151 -13.93 1.73 -0.17
N ASN A 152 -12.83 2.17 -0.77
CA ASN A 152 -12.73 2.62 -2.15
C ASN A 152 -12.22 1.51 -3.09
N GLY A 153 -12.31 1.74 -4.38
CA GLY A 153 -11.80 0.82 -5.39
C GLY A 153 -10.33 1.04 -5.77
N GLY A 154 -9.76 2.14 -5.35
CA GLY A 154 -8.37 2.55 -5.55
C GLY A 154 -8.19 3.92 -4.95
N ILE A 155 -6.94 4.30 -4.69
CA ILE A 155 -6.58 5.57 -4.09
C ILE A 155 -5.16 5.98 -4.50
N TYR A 156 -5.01 7.23 -4.92
CA TYR A 156 -3.72 7.87 -5.06
C TYR A 156 -3.33 8.57 -3.77
N ILE A 157 -2.11 8.38 -3.31
CA ILE A 157 -1.54 9.02 -2.11
C ILE A 157 -0.39 9.91 -2.57
N GLU A 158 -0.66 11.20 -2.66
CA GLU A 158 0.29 12.19 -3.17
C GLU A 158 1.63 12.21 -2.42
N PRO A 159 1.70 12.25 -1.06
CA PRO A 159 2.97 12.25 -0.33
C PRO A 159 3.87 11.03 -0.60
N TRP A 160 3.31 9.98 -1.17
CA TRP A 160 4.04 8.75 -1.50
C TRP A 160 4.26 8.58 -3.01
N GLY A 161 3.66 9.43 -3.83
CA GLY A 161 3.62 9.26 -5.28
C GLY A 161 3.04 7.90 -5.69
N THR A 162 2.10 7.35 -4.91
CA THR A 162 1.69 5.95 -5.04
C THR A 162 0.19 5.80 -5.24
N PHE A 163 -0.18 5.02 -6.24
CA PHE A 163 -1.55 4.59 -6.52
C PHE A 163 -1.74 3.13 -6.09
N PHE A 164 -2.77 2.87 -5.28
CA PHE A 164 -3.14 1.54 -4.80
C PHE A 164 -4.47 1.10 -5.40
N THR A 165 -4.54 -0.12 -5.92
CA THR A 165 -5.77 -0.71 -6.45
C THR A 165 -5.67 -2.23 -6.56
N TYR A 166 -6.64 -2.88 -7.22
CA TYR A 166 -6.67 -4.32 -7.45
C TYR A 166 -7.19 -4.65 -8.84
N GLN A 167 -6.85 -5.86 -9.35
CA GLN A 167 -7.41 -6.41 -10.57
C GLN A 167 -8.92 -6.60 -10.41
N ARG A 168 -9.69 -6.09 -11.36
CA ARG A 168 -11.15 -6.01 -11.29
C ARG A 168 -11.82 -6.99 -12.21
N THR A 169 -12.97 -7.46 -11.76
CA THR A 169 -13.91 -8.21 -12.60
C THR A 169 -15.16 -7.38 -12.88
N PRO A 170 -15.90 -7.65 -13.99
CA PRO A 170 -17.14 -6.95 -14.29
C PRO A 170 -18.24 -7.11 -13.22
N GLN A 171 -18.14 -8.16 -12.37
CA GLN A 171 -19.05 -8.41 -11.25
C GLN A 171 -18.76 -7.53 -10.04
N GLU A 172 -17.51 -7.09 -9.89
CA GLU A 172 -17.07 -6.31 -8.71
C GLU A 172 -17.15 -4.80 -8.94
N SER A 173 -17.06 -4.36 -10.19
CA SER A 173 -17.02 -2.93 -10.52
C SER A 173 -17.56 -2.69 -11.92
N ILE A 174 -18.29 -1.56 -12.08
CA ILE A 174 -18.70 -1.03 -13.39
C ILE A 174 -17.54 -0.42 -14.17
N TYR A 175 -16.44 -0.08 -13.46
CA TYR A 175 -15.22 0.45 -14.04
C TYR A 175 -14.18 -0.65 -14.18
N THR A 176 -13.52 -0.71 -15.33
CA THR A 176 -12.34 -1.53 -15.55
C THR A 176 -11.14 -1.01 -14.74
N LEU A 177 -10.08 -1.80 -14.64
CA LEU A 177 -8.83 -1.36 -14.03
C LEU A 177 -8.24 -0.16 -14.79
N GLU A 178 -8.32 -0.16 -16.12
CA GLU A 178 -7.81 0.94 -16.95
C GLU A 178 -8.61 2.24 -16.74
N GLU A 179 -9.93 2.18 -16.69
CA GLU A 179 -10.77 3.38 -16.47
C GLU A 179 -10.48 4.01 -15.11
N LEU A 180 -10.36 3.19 -14.05
CA LEU A 180 -9.96 3.70 -12.74
C LEU A 180 -8.54 4.27 -12.77
N PHE A 181 -7.60 3.55 -13.38
CA PHE A 181 -6.23 4.02 -13.48
C PHE A 181 -6.15 5.38 -14.19
N ARG A 182 -6.88 5.57 -15.29
CA ARG A 182 -6.95 6.86 -15.99
C ARG A 182 -7.44 7.99 -15.07
N HIS A 183 -8.40 7.71 -14.20
CA HIS A 183 -8.91 8.66 -13.20
C HIS A 183 -7.80 9.03 -12.19
N GLU A 184 -7.20 8.05 -11.56
CA GLU A 184 -6.16 8.27 -10.54
C GLU A 184 -4.87 8.87 -11.12
N TYR A 185 -4.57 8.56 -12.36
CA TYR A 185 -3.43 9.15 -13.06
C TYR A 185 -3.60 10.66 -13.31
N VAL A 186 -4.83 11.13 -13.47
CA VAL A 186 -5.10 12.57 -13.52
C VAL A 186 -4.78 13.23 -12.18
N HIS A 187 -5.09 12.60 -11.04
CA HIS A 187 -4.70 13.12 -9.73
C HIS A 187 -3.19 13.28 -9.60
N TYR A 188 -2.43 12.28 -10.02
CA TYR A 188 -0.97 12.35 -10.09
C TYR A 188 -0.48 13.52 -10.97
N LEU A 189 -1.04 13.69 -12.17
CA LEU A 189 -0.65 14.77 -13.08
C LEU A 189 -1.02 16.15 -12.52
N VAL A 190 -2.18 16.29 -11.86
CA VAL A 190 -2.60 17.55 -11.22
C VAL A 190 -1.65 17.90 -10.09
N ALA A 191 -1.35 16.96 -9.20
CA ALA A 191 -0.43 17.17 -8.10
C ALA A 191 0.97 17.56 -8.59
N ARG A 192 1.46 16.86 -9.60
CA ARG A 192 2.80 17.07 -10.15
C ARG A 192 2.96 18.37 -10.93
N HIS A 193 1.93 18.81 -11.68
CA HIS A 193 2.09 19.87 -12.69
C HIS A 193 1.26 21.12 -12.45
N LEU A 194 0.29 21.09 -11.55
CA LEU A 194 -0.61 22.23 -11.33
C LEU A 194 -0.66 22.70 -9.88
N ILE A 195 -0.98 21.82 -8.95
CA ILE A 195 -1.27 22.21 -7.55
C ILE A 195 -0.83 21.09 -6.62
N GLU A 196 0.15 21.36 -5.76
CA GLU A 196 0.60 20.47 -4.70
C GLU A 196 -0.42 20.41 -3.54
N GLY A 197 -0.49 19.26 -2.86
CA GLY A 197 -1.20 19.10 -1.58
C GLY A 197 -2.72 18.91 -1.68
N MET A 198 -3.22 18.45 -2.81
CA MET A 198 -4.65 18.25 -3.01
C MET A 198 -5.15 16.80 -2.84
N TRP A 199 -4.24 15.81 -2.77
CA TRP A 199 -4.61 14.39 -2.83
C TRP A 199 -3.92 13.50 -1.79
#